data_2da31eb40f14036e9ba54eac0f36b2de
#
_entry.id   2da31eb40f14036e9ba54eac0f36b2de
#
_cell.length_a   1.000
_cell.length_b   1.000
_cell.length_c   1.000
_cell.angle_alpha   90.00
_cell.angle_beta   90.00
_cell.angle_gamma   90.00
#
_symmetry.space_group_name_H-M   'P 1'
#
loop_
_entity.id
_entity.type
_entity.pdbx_description
1 polymer ?
#
loop_
_entity_poly.entity_id
_entity_poly.type
_entity_poly.pdbx_seq_one_letter_code
_entity_poly.pdbx_strand_id
1 'polypeptide(L)'
;TTLMNMLSGIYQPDEGQIYADGKPVSIRSPKDAFDLGIGMIHQHYHLVDVFTAAQNIVLGLDEKMDIKSTNEKVKEICTRYGFDIDPTMKIYDMSVSQKQTVEIVKVLYRGAEILILDEPTAVLTPQETDKLFDVLRNMKADGKAIVIITHKLAEVMAISDKVAVLRKGKYI
;
A
#
# COMPACT_ATOMS: atom_id res chain seq x y z
N THR A 1 -13.22 1.22 -4.39
CA THR A 1 -12.26 2.32 -4.66
C THR A 1 -12.73 3.66 -4.09
N THR A 2 -13.95 4.18 -4.39
CA THR A 2 -14.39 5.56 -4.00
C THR A 2 -14.29 5.83 -2.50
N LEU A 3 -14.82 4.93 -1.64
CA LEU A 3 -14.72 5.07 -0.18
C LEU A 3 -13.25 5.10 0.30
N MET A 4 -12.40 4.28 -0.29
CA MET A 4 -10.97 4.24 0.07
C MET A 4 -10.23 5.49 -0.40
N ASN A 5 -10.62 6.06 -1.53
CA ASN A 5 -10.09 7.35 -1.99
C ASN A 5 -10.44 8.50 -1.04
N MET A 6 -11.56 8.44 -0.33
CA MET A 6 -11.89 9.40 0.73
C MET A 6 -10.96 9.21 1.94
N LEU A 7 -10.69 7.97 2.34
CA LEU A 7 -9.77 7.67 3.45
C LEU A 7 -8.32 8.00 3.11
N SER A 8 -7.94 7.95 1.84
CA SER A 8 -6.59 8.32 1.39
C SER A 8 -6.43 9.82 1.05
N GLY A 9 -7.48 10.62 1.21
CA GLY A 9 -7.44 12.07 1.00
C GLY A 9 -7.46 12.53 -0.45
N ILE A 10 -7.84 11.64 -1.39
CA ILE A 10 -8.01 11.99 -2.81
C ILE A 10 -9.36 12.65 -3.05
N TYR A 11 -10.40 12.17 -2.38
CA TYR A 11 -11.74 12.76 -2.42
C TYR A 11 -12.16 13.21 -1.03
N GLN A 12 -12.98 14.24 -0.96
CA GLN A 12 -13.63 14.65 0.28
C GLN A 12 -15.06 14.10 0.30
N PRO A 13 -15.54 13.59 1.46
CA PRO A 13 -16.95 13.23 1.59
C PRO A 13 -17.82 14.48 1.57
N ASP A 14 -18.95 14.43 0.86
CA ASP A 14 -19.94 15.53 0.85
C ASP A 14 -20.64 15.65 2.20
N GLU A 15 -20.89 14.50 2.85
CA GLU A 15 -21.53 14.41 4.16
C GLU A 15 -20.90 13.28 4.98
N GLY A 16 -21.12 13.33 6.30
CA GLY A 16 -20.59 12.32 7.24
C GLY A 16 -19.30 12.74 7.91
N GLN A 17 -18.76 11.86 8.75
CA GLN A 17 -17.58 12.12 9.55
C GLN A 17 -16.67 10.90 9.58
N ILE A 18 -15.37 11.13 9.42
CA ILE A 18 -14.33 10.11 9.60
C ILE A 18 -13.82 10.20 11.04
N TYR A 19 -13.61 9.06 11.67
CA TYR A 19 -13.07 8.95 13.02
C TYR A 19 -11.78 8.11 12.99
N ALA A 20 -10.75 8.61 13.68
CA ALA A 20 -9.54 7.86 14.00
C ALA A 20 -9.39 7.81 15.52
N ASP A 21 -9.25 6.61 16.09
CA ASP A 21 -9.19 6.35 17.54
C ASP A 21 -10.32 7.03 18.33
N GLY A 22 -11.54 7.01 17.76
CA GLY A 22 -12.74 7.59 18.35
C GLY A 22 -12.82 9.12 18.30
N LYS A 23 -11.85 9.81 17.68
CA LYS A 23 -11.83 11.25 17.49
C LYS A 23 -12.19 11.60 16.04
N PRO A 24 -13.02 12.65 15.83
CA PRO A 24 -13.31 13.10 14.49
C PRO A 24 -12.05 13.68 13.83
N VAL A 25 -11.77 13.27 12.60
CA VAL A 25 -10.65 13.74 11.80
C VAL A 25 -11.12 14.28 10.46
N SER A 26 -10.35 15.20 9.87
CA SER A 26 -10.59 15.73 8.54
C SER A 26 -9.40 15.36 7.66
N ILE A 27 -9.64 14.55 6.66
CA ILE A 27 -8.62 14.12 5.67
C ILE A 27 -8.89 14.92 4.40
N ARG A 28 -8.06 15.92 4.13
CA ARG A 28 -8.22 16.84 2.98
C ARG A 28 -7.17 16.62 1.90
N SER A 29 -6.14 15.84 2.22
CA SER A 29 -5.02 15.55 1.33
C SER A 29 -4.43 14.18 1.62
N PRO A 30 -3.67 13.59 0.68
CA PRO A 30 -2.90 12.38 0.94
C PRO A 30 -1.91 12.54 2.09
N LYS A 31 -1.40 13.75 2.33
CA LYS A 31 -0.53 14.04 3.47
C LYS A 31 -1.25 13.83 4.80
N ASP A 32 -2.49 14.35 4.92
CA ASP A 32 -3.28 14.16 6.14
C ASP A 32 -3.56 12.68 6.41
N ALA A 33 -3.82 11.89 5.35
CA ALA A 33 -3.99 10.44 5.48
C ALA A 33 -2.69 9.77 5.96
N PHE A 34 -1.54 10.17 5.41
CA PHE A 34 -0.23 9.68 5.85
C PHE A 34 0.08 10.02 7.30
N ASP A 35 -0.25 11.24 7.75
CA ASP A 35 -0.07 11.67 9.15
C ASP A 35 -0.92 10.84 10.13
N LEU A 36 -1.99 10.22 9.63
CA LEU A 36 -2.82 9.23 10.35
C LEU A 36 -2.33 7.79 10.16
N GLY A 37 -1.20 7.58 9.50
CA GLY A 37 -0.63 6.25 9.23
C GLY A 37 -1.32 5.49 8.10
N ILE A 38 -2.13 6.13 7.26
CA ILE A 38 -2.85 5.50 6.15
C ILE A 38 -2.03 5.61 4.86
N GLY A 39 -1.67 4.47 4.29
CA GLY A 39 -1.04 4.37 2.96
C GLY A 39 -1.93 3.63 1.98
N MET A 40 -2.13 4.17 0.78
CA MET A 40 -2.91 3.52 -0.28
C MET A 40 -2.03 3.18 -1.48
N ILE A 41 -2.16 1.94 -1.94
CA ILE A 41 -1.55 1.43 -3.16
C ILE A 41 -2.65 1.30 -4.21
N HIS A 42 -2.51 2.08 -5.28
CA HIS A 42 -3.49 2.11 -6.38
C HIS A 42 -3.25 0.99 -7.38
N GLN A 43 -4.29 0.68 -8.17
CA GLN A 43 -4.23 -0.29 -9.25
C GLN A 43 -3.18 0.08 -10.34
N HIS A 44 -2.91 1.38 -10.54
CA HIS A 44 -1.88 1.87 -11.45
C HIS A 44 -0.68 2.39 -10.65
N TYR A 45 0.52 1.94 -11.03
CA TYR A 45 1.76 2.34 -10.36
C TYR A 45 2.13 3.79 -10.68
N HIS A 46 2.52 4.53 -9.64
CA HIS A 46 3.03 5.90 -9.76
C HIS A 46 4.56 5.93 -9.58
N LEU A 47 5.24 5.13 -10.41
CA LEU A 47 6.69 4.98 -10.38
C LEU A 47 7.32 5.66 -11.58
N VAL A 48 8.50 6.25 -11.38
CA VAL A 48 9.32 6.85 -12.43
C VAL A 48 10.26 5.77 -12.99
N ASP A 49 10.03 5.35 -14.22
CA ASP A 49 10.69 4.18 -14.82
C ASP A 49 12.22 4.30 -14.87
N VAL A 50 12.77 5.47 -15.10
CA VAL A 50 14.22 5.70 -15.19
C VAL A 50 14.94 5.75 -13.83
N PHE A 51 14.18 5.77 -12.73
CA PHE A 51 14.71 5.78 -11.38
C PHE A 51 14.86 4.35 -10.85
N THR A 52 15.73 4.17 -9.85
CA THR A 52 15.83 2.92 -9.10
C THR A 52 14.64 2.77 -8.13
N ALA A 53 14.44 1.56 -7.60
CA ALA A 53 13.44 1.34 -6.56
C ALA A 53 13.66 2.28 -5.36
N ALA A 54 14.89 2.37 -4.85
CA ALA A 54 15.22 3.25 -3.73
C ALA A 54 14.91 4.72 -4.03
N GLN A 55 15.26 5.20 -5.23
CA GLN A 55 14.95 6.57 -5.64
C GLN A 55 13.45 6.85 -5.69
N ASN A 56 12.64 5.89 -6.18
CA ASN A 56 11.19 6.01 -6.18
C ASN A 56 10.59 6.00 -4.78
N ILE A 57 11.13 5.20 -3.87
CA ILE A 57 10.65 5.08 -2.49
C ILE A 57 10.80 6.40 -1.75
N VAL A 58 11.92 7.12 -1.93
CA VAL A 58 12.17 8.39 -1.24
C VAL A 58 11.73 9.62 -2.01
N LEU A 59 11.23 9.44 -3.23
CA LEU A 59 10.77 10.55 -4.07
C LEU A 59 9.67 11.36 -3.36
N GLY A 60 9.90 12.66 -3.19
CA GLY A 60 8.96 13.57 -2.52
C GLY A 60 9.07 13.58 -0.98
N LEU A 61 10.09 12.95 -0.40
CA LEU A 61 10.45 13.18 1.00
C LEU A 61 11.38 14.39 1.12
N ASP A 62 11.20 15.19 2.18
CA ASP A 62 11.99 16.39 2.44
C ASP A 62 13.41 16.09 2.98
N GLU A 63 13.75 14.81 3.18
CA GLU A 63 15.04 14.39 3.68
C GLU A 63 16.13 14.47 2.60
N LYS A 64 17.35 14.89 3.00
CA LYS A 64 18.52 14.78 2.12
C LYS A 64 18.70 13.31 1.72
N MET A 65 18.63 13.05 0.41
CA MET A 65 18.71 11.71 -0.15
C MET A 65 20.11 11.13 0.07
N ASP A 66 20.29 10.34 1.14
CA ASP A 66 21.41 9.44 1.28
C ASP A 66 21.03 8.06 0.72
N ILE A 67 21.46 7.81 -0.50
CA ILE A 67 21.15 6.56 -1.23
C ILE A 67 21.63 5.33 -0.49
N LYS A 68 22.77 5.40 0.22
CA LYS A 68 23.30 4.26 0.97
C LYS A 68 22.40 3.89 2.14
N SER A 69 22.04 4.86 2.97
CA SER A 69 21.13 4.69 4.09
C SER A 69 19.72 4.25 3.62
N THR A 70 19.25 4.82 2.52
CA THR A 70 17.98 4.42 1.90
C THR A 70 17.99 2.96 1.47
N ASN A 71 19.06 2.51 0.79
CA ASN A 71 19.19 1.11 0.35
C ASN A 71 19.21 0.15 1.53
N GLU A 72 19.88 0.50 2.62
CA GLU A 72 19.94 -0.31 3.85
C GLU A 72 18.55 -0.45 4.48
N LYS A 73 17.83 0.66 4.65
CA LYS A 73 16.47 0.67 5.21
C LYS A 73 15.47 -0.09 4.32
N VAL A 74 15.57 0.05 3.00
CA VAL A 74 14.74 -0.72 2.06
C VAL A 74 15.01 -2.21 2.19
N LYS A 75 16.29 -2.62 2.28
CA LYS A 75 16.67 -4.03 2.49
C LYS A 75 16.15 -4.58 3.82
N GLU A 76 16.19 -3.78 4.88
CA GLU A 76 15.62 -4.15 6.19
C GLU A 76 14.12 -4.43 6.09
N ILE A 77 13.34 -3.54 5.46
CA ILE A 77 11.90 -3.71 5.23
C ILE A 77 11.65 -4.97 4.40
N CYS A 78 12.42 -5.18 3.32
CA CYS A 78 12.29 -6.35 2.46
C CYS A 78 12.54 -7.64 3.24
N THR A 79 13.59 -7.70 4.04
CA THR A 79 13.93 -8.86 4.88
C THR A 79 12.84 -9.12 5.92
N ARG A 80 12.33 -8.07 6.58
CA ARG A 80 11.31 -8.17 7.62
C ARG A 80 10.02 -8.80 7.13
N TYR A 81 9.56 -8.43 5.92
CA TYR A 81 8.27 -8.88 5.40
C TYR A 81 8.37 -9.99 4.33
N GLY A 82 9.56 -10.28 3.84
CA GLY A 82 9.79 -11.31 2.81
C GLY A 82 9.63 -10.80 1.39
N PHE A 83 9.89 -9.51 1.14
CA PHE A 83 9.94 -8.97 -0.22
C PHE A 83 11.25 -9.34 -0.92
N ASP A 84 11.18 -9.56 -2.23
CA ASP A 84 12.32 -9.84 -3.08
C ASP A 84 12.47 -8.73 -4.15
N ILE A 85 13.11 -7.63 -3.76
CA ILE A 85 13.49 -6.55 -4.68
C ILE A 85 14.93 -6.09 -4.41
N ASP A 86 15.64 -5.75 -5.47
CA ASP A 86 16.91 -5.03 -5.40
C ASP A 86 16.64 -3.52 -5.40
N PRO A 87 16.98 -2.78 -4.32
CA PRO A 87 16.75 -1.34 -4.26
C PRO A 87 17.52 -0.54 -5.31
N THR A 88 18.56 -1.12 -5.92
CA THR A 88 19.37 -0.48 -6.97
C THR A 88 18.87 -0.75 -8.38
N MET A 89 17.95 -1.71 -8.55
CA MET A 89 17.35 -2.03 -9.85
C MET A 89 16.46 -0.89 -10.32
N LYS A 90 16.52 -0.58 -11.62
CA LYS A 90 15.66 0.44 -12.23
C LYS A 90 14.26 -0.11 -12.49
N ILE A 91 13.26 0.75 -12.37
CA ILE A 91 11.85 0.34 -12.49
C ILE A 91 11.54 -0.24 -13.86
N TYR A 92 12.14 0.26 -14.95
CA TYR A 92 11.89 -0.28 -16.29
C TYR A 92 12.38 -1.73 -16.47
N ASP A 93 13.34 -2.20 -15.65
CA ASP A 93 13.85 -3.59 -15.66
C ASP A 93 13.01 -4.52 -14.78
N MET A 94 12.05 -4.00 -14.03
CA MET A 94 11.24 -4.76 -13.06
C MET A 94 10.01 -5.39 -13.68
N SER A 95 9.68 -6.60 -13.21
CA SER A 95 8.37 -7.22 -13.48
C SER A 95 7.22 -6.44 -12.83
N VAL A 96 5.99 -6.73 -13.23
CA VAL A 96 4.78 -6.13 -12.68
C VAL A 96 4.67 -6.36 -11.18
N SER A 97 4.95 -7.58 -10.71
CA SER A 97 4.92 -7.91 -9.28
C SER A 97 6.01 -7.20 -8.48
N GLN A 98 7.20 -7.01 -9.05
CA GLN A 98 8.26 -6.22 -8.43
C GLN A 98 7.89 -4.73 -8.32
N LYS A 99 7.28 -4.14 -9.37
CA LYS A 99 6.78 -2.76 -9.34
C LYS A 99 5.73 -2.57 -8.23
N GLN A 100 4.82 -3.52 -8.08
CA GLN A 100 3.85 -3.52 -6.98
C GLN A 100 4.54 -3.59 -5.62
N THR A 101 5.54 -4.44 -5.48
CA THR A 101 6.36 -4.53 -4.25
C THR A 101 7.01 -3.18 -3.93
N VAL A 102 7.55 -2.47 -4.91
CA VAL A 102 8.14 -1.13 -4.70
C VAL A 102 7.09 -0.15 -4.14
N GLU A 103 5.86 -0.15 -4.66
CA GLU A 103 4.77 0.71 -4.14
C GLU A 103 4.41 0.35 -2.69
N ILE A 104 4.38 -0.94 -2.33
CA ILE A 104 4.12 -1.36 -0.95
C ILE A 104 5.27 -0.92 -0.04
N VAL A 105 6.51 -1.18 -0.43
CA VAL A 105 7.70 -0.78 0.33
C VAL A 105 7.77 0.74 0.50
N LYS A 106 7.38 1.51 -0.51
CA LYS A 106 7.31 2.98 -0.46
C LYS A 106 6.39 3.48 0.66
N VAL A 107 5.20 2.92 0.82
CA VAL A 107 4.29 3.32 1.90
C VAL A 107 4.77 2.83 3.27
N LEU A 108 5.39 1.66 3.35
CA LEU A 108 6.01 1.14 4.58
C LEU A 108 7.21 1.96 5.02
N TYR A 109 8.07 2.35 4.08
CA TYR A 109 9.23 3.21 4.34
C TYR A 109 8.83 4.54 4.98
N ARG A 110 7.68 5.07 4.58
CA ARG A 110 7.08 6.29 5.12
C ARG A 110 6.35 6.10 6.45
N GLY A 111 6.29 4.88 6.98
CA GLY A 111 5.70 4.57 8.29
C GLY A 111 4.20 4.28 8.28
N ALA A 112 3.63 3.82 7.16
CA ALA A 112 2.21 3.44 7.13
C ALA A 112 1.93 2.30 8.12
N GLU A 113 0.84 2.45 8.88
CA GLU A 113 0.31 1.45 9.81
C GLU A 113 -0.95 0.77 9.26
N ILE A 114 -1.67 1.47 8.38
CA ILE A 114 -2.87 1.00 7.69
C ILE A 114 -2.58 1.02 6.19
N LEU A 115 -2.61 -0.13 5.55
CA LEU A 115 -2.39 -0.26 4.11
C LEU A 115 -3.71 -0.58 3.41
N ILE A 116 -4.03 0.21 2.40
CA ILE A 116 -5.18 0.01 1.51
C ILE A 116 -4.64 -0.43 0.15
N LEU A 117 -5.02 -1.63 -0.31
CA LEU A 117 -4.64 -2.17 -1.61
C LEU A 117 -5.88 -2.27 -2.50
N ASP A 118 -5.85 -1.59 -3.64
CA ASP A 118 -6.95 -1.59 -4.61
C ASP A 118 -6.66 -2.58 -5.74
N GLU A 119 -7.40 -3.70 -5.77
CA GLU A 119 -7.28 -4.79 -6.75
C GLU A 119 -5.84 -5.32 -6.91
N PRO A 120 -5.12 -5.64 -5.81
CA PRO A 120 -3.66 -5.87 -5.86
C PRO A 120 -3.25 -7.11 -6.67
N THR A 121 -4.18 -8.00 -6.98
CA THR A 121 -3.92 -9.27 -7.68
C THR A 121 -4.43 -9.26 -9.12
N ALA A 122 -4.91 -8.12 -9.63
CA ALA A 122 -5.56 -8.04 -10.94
C ALA A 122 -4.66 -8.52 -12.11
N VAL A 123 -3.35 -8.33 -11.97
CA VAL A 123 -2.35 -8.63 -13.01
C VAL A 123 -1.31 -9.67 -12.57
N LEU A 124 -1.50 -10.28 -11.40
CA LEU A 124 -0.59 -11.29 -10.85
C LEU A 124 -0.99 -12.70 -11.28
N THR A 125 0.02 -13.56 -11.44
CA THR A 125 -0.17 -15.00 -11.54
C THR A 125 -0.63 -15.57 -10.19
N PRO A 126 -1.21 -16.78 -10.14
CA PRO A 126 -1.56 -17.43 -8.89
C PRO A 126 -0.38 -17.53 -7.90
N GLN A 127 0.80 -17.89 -8.40
CA GLN A 127 2.01 -18.02 -7.59
C GLN A 127 2.49 -16.68 -7.01
N GLU A 128 2.36 -15.58 -7.77
CA GLU A 128 2.66 -14.23 -7.30
C GLU A 128 1.62 -13.76 -6.29
N THR A 129 0.35 -14.13 -6.48
CA THR A 129 -0.73 -13.85 -5.53
C THR A 129 -0.47 -14.52 -4.18
N ASP A 130 -0.06 -15.80 -4.17
CA ASP A 130 0.28 -16.53 -2.96
C ASP A 130 1.44 -15.85 -2.21
N LYS A 131 2.50 -15.47 -2.92
CA LYS A 131 3.63 -14.71 -2.33
C LYS A 131 3.19 -13.37 -1.74
N LEU A 132 2.34 -12.62 -2.45
CA LEU A 132 1.79 -11.37 -1.93
C LEU A 132 1.01 -11.62 -0.64
N PHE A 133 0.17 -12.65 -0.59
CA PHE A 133 -0.62 -12.99 0.59
C PHE A 133 0.26 -13.40 1.78
N ASP A 134 1.37 -14.10 1.56
CA ASP A 134 2.33 -14.41 2.62
C ASP A 134 2.97 -13.15 3.20
N VAL A 135 3.35 -12.21 2.33
CA VAL A 135 3.84 -10.90 2.77
C VAL A 135 2.79 -10.14 3.59
N LEU A 136 1.53 -10.10 3.12
CA LEU A 136 0.45 -9.43 3.86
C LEU A 136 0.17 -10.09 5.20
N ARG A 137 0.29 -11.41 5.31
CA ARG A 137 0.21 -12.14 6.60
C ARG A 137 1.34 -11.75 7.54
N ASN A 138 2.57 -11.62 7.03
CA ASN A 138 3.72 -11.18 7.82
C ASN A 138 3.51 -9.75 8.34
N MET A 139 2.99 -8.84 7.49
CA MET A 139 2.67 -7.48 7.89
C MET A 139 1.57 -7.42 8.95
N LYS A 140 0.53 -8.24 8.80
CA LYS A 140 -0.53 -8.38 9.81
C LYS A 140 0.03 -8.91 11.13
N ALA A 141 0.90 -9.91 11.12
CA ALA A 141 1.55 -10.46 12.31
C ALA A 141 2.42 -9.41 13.03
N ASP A 142 2.96 -8.45 12.28
CA ASP A 142 3.70 -7.28 12.77
C ASP A 142 2.79 -6.12 13.24
N GLY A 143 1.48 -6.33 13.29
CA GLY A 143 0.51 -5.37 13.81
C GLY A 143 -0.04 -4.37 12.79
N LYS A 144 0.29 -4.50 11.50
CA LYS A 144 -0.28 -3.64 10.45
C LYS A 144 -1.74 -3.99 10.18
N ALA A 145 -2.57 -2.99 9.96
CA ALA A 145 -3.92 -3.16 9.46
C ALA A 145 -3.93 -3.14 7.93
N ILE A 146 -4.62 -4.11 7.31
CA ILE A 146 -4.64 -4.26 5.85
C ILE A 146 -6.07 -4.26 5.36
N VAL A 147 -6.36 -3.41 4.40
CA VAL A 147 -7.64 -3.34 3.70
C VAL A 147 -7.41 -3.70 2.24
N ILE A 148 -8.10 -4.72 1.75
CA ILE A 148 -8.01 -5.16 0.36
C ILE A 148 -9.35 -4.90 -0.31
N ILE A 149 -9.32 -4.23 -1.46
CA ILE A 149 -10.48 -4.14 -2.36
C ILE A 149 -10.29 -5.22 -3.42
N THR A 150 -11.20 -6.14 -3.52
CA THR A 150 -11.20 -7.18 -4.54
C THR A 150 -12.63 -7.63 -4.86
N HIS A 151 -12.84 -8.11 -6.07
CA HIS A 151 -14.08 -8.75 -6.50
C HIS A 151 -13.94 -10.28 -6.60
N LYS A 152 -12.76 -10.83 -6.25
CA LYS A 152 -12.45 -12.26 -6.32
C LYS A 152 -12.76 -12.94 -4.98
N LEU A 153 -13.85 -13.66 -4.90
CA LEU A 153 -14.30 -14.32 -3.67
C LEU A 153 -13.25 -15.29 -3.09
N ALA A 154 -12.51 -15.98 -3.95
CA ALA A 154 -11.45 -16.90 -3.50
C ALA A 154 -10.36 -16.18 -2.70
N GLU A 155 -10.01 -14.95 -3.09
CA GLU A 155 -9.02 -14.13 -2.38
C GLU A 155 -9.56 -13.67 -1.02
N VAL A 156 -10.83 -13.25 -0.99
CA VAL A 156 -11.50 -12.88 0.26
C VAL A 156 -11.45 -14.03 1.26
N MET A 157 -11.79 -15.24 0.82
CA MET A 157 -11.77 -16.44 1.67
C MET A 157 -10.36 -16.86 2.12
N ALA A 158 -9.34 -16.53 1.32
CA ALA A 158 -7.95 -16.94 1.60
C ALA A 158 -7.25 -16.05 2.63
N ILE A 159 -7.61 -14.76 2.74
CA ILE A 159 -6.80 -13.80 3.51
C ILE A 159 -7.60 -12.93 4.49
N SER A 160 -8.92 -12.76 4.34
CA SER A 160 -9.66 -11.80 5.16
C SER A 160 -10.11 -12.38 6.50
N ASP A 161 -10.02 -11.55 7.55
CA ASP A 161 -10.64 -11.82 8.86
C ASP A 161 -12.07 -11.26 8.92
N LYS A 162 -12.30 -10.14 8.23
CA LYS A 162 -13.60 -9.44 8.17
C LYS A 162 -13.87 -9.00 6.74
N VAL A 163 -15.12 -9.04 6.36
CA VAL A 163 -15.56 -8.65 5.02
C VAL A 163 -16.64 -7.59 5.14
N ALA A 164 -16.54 -6.56 4.31
CA ALA A 164 -17.56 -5.54 4.12
C ALA A 164 -18.04 -5.57 2.68
N VAL A 165 -19.33 -5.71 2.46
CA VAL A 165 -19.92 -5.71 1.13
C VAL A 165 -20.57 -4.35 0.86
N LEU A 166 -20.09 -3.69 -0.21
CA LEU A 166 -20.65 -2.42 -0.67
C LEU A 166 -21.35 -2.66 -2.01
N ARG A 167 -22.63 -2.34 -2.07
CA ARG A 167 -23.44 -2.47 -3.28
C ARG A 167 -24.21 -1.18 -3.54
N LYS A 168 -24.00 -0.56 -4.71
CA LYS A 168 -24.64 0.72 -5.09
C LYS A 168 -24.49 1.79 -4.00
N GLY A 169 -23.30 1.91 -3.43
CA GLY A 169 -22.98 2.89 -2.38
C GLY A 169 -23.52 2.56 -0.97
N LYS A 170 -24.16 1.42 -0.78
CA LYS A 170 -24.69 1.00 0.53
C LYS A 170 -23.87 -0.17 1.10
N TYR A 171 -23.66 -0.14 2.40
CA TYR A 171 -23.16 -1.28 3.17
C TYR A 171 -24.30 -2.29 3.36
N ILE A 172 -24.01 -3.57 3.11
CA ILE A 172 -24.96 -4.67 3.20
C ILE A 172 -24.53 -5.63 4.30
#